data_2071c542c2b1ed787b0e6fe769a33727
#
_entry.id   2071c542c2b1ed787b0e6fe769a33727
#
_cell.length_a   1.000
_cell.length_b   1.000
_cell.length_c   1.000
_cell.angle_alpha   90.00
_cell.angle_beta   90.00
_cell.angle_gamma   90.00
#
_symmetry.space_group_name_H-M   'P 1'
#
loop_
_entity.id
_entity.type
_entity.pdbx_description
1 polymer ?
#
loop_
_entity_poly.entity_id
_entity_poly.type
_entity_poly.pdbx_seq_one_letter_code
_entity_poly.pdbx_strand_id
1 'polypeptide(L)'
;MLDGLTKSEREALKAIYRFTRDGSEAHTGALAESLGLSPGTVTTLVKRLADRGLVDHRPYQGVSFTENGRRAAIAAIRRHRIVERFLADMLGYAWNQADALAVSFEHDLPAEVVDRLFVALDRPK
;
A
#
# COMPACT_ATOMS: atom_id res chain seq x y z
N MET A 1 -10.01 -6.28 -5.62
CA MET A 1 -9.67 -5.93 -4.23
C MET A 1 -9.15 -4.51 -4.07
N LEU A 2 -8.39 -4.01 -5.03
CA LEU A 2 -7.94 -2.61 -5.04
C LEU A 2 -8.77 -1.71 -5.94
N ASP A 3 -9.75 -2.25 -6.63
CA ASP A 3 -10.58 -1.51 -7.57
C ASP A 3 -11.35 -0.40 -6.86
N GLY A 4 -11.41 0.76 -7.48
CA GLY A 4 -12.09 1.91 -6.92
C GLY A 4 -11.31 2.67 -5.85
N LEU A 5 -10.15 2.18 -5.43
CA LEU A 5 -9.29 2.89 -4.48
C LEU A 5 -8.34 3.81 -5.23
N THR A 6 -8.19 5.03 -4.72
CA THR A 6 -7.22 5.99 -5.28
C THR A 6 -5.80 5.57 -4.93
N LYS A 7 -4.82 6.16 -5.61
CA LYS A 7 -3.41 5.98 -5.29
C LYS A 7 -3.13 6.32 -3.82
N SER A 8 -3.66 7.45 -3.35
CA SER A 8 -3.45 7.87 -1.96
C SER A 8 -4.06 6.89 -0.97
N GLU A 9 -5.23 6.35 -1.26
CA GLU A 9 -5.86 5.34 -0.41
C GLU A 9 -5.04 4.05 -0.36
N ARG A 10 -4.51 3.61 -1.49
CA ARG A 10 -3.64 2.42 -1.55
C ARG A 10 -2.34 2.63 -0.78
N GLU A 11 -1.73 3.82 -0.90
CA GLU A 11 -0.53 4.16 -0.13
C GLU A 11 -0.83 4.22 1.36
N ALA A 12 -2.00 4.74 1.74
CA ALA A 12 -2.43 4.74 3.13
C ALA A 12 -2.57 3.32 3.68
N LEU A 13 -3.15 2.39 2.92
CA LEU A 13 -3.25 0.99 3.33
C LEU A 13 -1.88 0.36 3.58
N LYS A 14 -0.92 0.63 2.72
CA LYS A 14 0.45 0.12 2.89
C LYS A 14 1.09 0.68 4.16
N ALA A 15 0.92 1.97 4.42
CA ALA A 15 1.45 2.60 5.63
C ALA A 15 0.80 2.04 6.89
N ILE A 16 -0.52 1.90 6.91
CA ILE A 16 -1.24 1.32 8.05
C ILE A 16 -0.73 -0.09 8.33
N TYR A 17 -0.50 -0.88 7.30
CA TYR A 17 0.04 -2.23 7.47
C TYR A 17 1.38 -2.23 8.20
N ARG A 18 2.29 -1.32 7.80
CA ARG A 18 3.61 -1.23 8.46
C ARG A 18 3.49 -0.94 9.95
N PHE A 19 2.57 -0.07 10.35
CA PHE A 19 2.41 0.34 11.74
C PHE A 19 1.57 -0.63 12.58
N THR A 20 0.86 -1.58 11.94
CA THR A 20 -0.03 -2.50 12.65
C THR A 20 0.45 -3.95 12.64
N ARG A 21 1.62 -4.22 12.07
CA ARG A 21 2.14 -5.59 11.92
C ARG A 21 2.36 -6.30 13.25
N ASP A 22 2.70 -5.56 14.29
CA ASP A 22 2.94 -6.10 15.63
C ASP A 22 1.69 -6.14 16.51
N GLY A 23 0.53 -5.88 15.94
CA GLY A 23 -0.73 -5.82 16.66
C GLY A 23 -1.07 -4.45 17.23
N SER A 24 -0.20 -3.46 17.06
CA SER A 24 -0.47 -2.07 17.47
C SER A 24 -1.46 -1.41 16.53
N GLU A 25 -2.08 -0.34 16.98
CA GLU A 25 -2.89 0.53 16.12
C GLU A 25 -1.98 1.59 15.48
N ALA A 26 -2.35 2.01 14.27
CA ALA A 26 -1.64 3.09 13.59
C ALA A 26 -2.22 4.43 14.00
N HIS A 27 -1.37 5.34 14.47
CA HIS A 27 -1.79 6.69 14.82
C HIS A 27 -1.71 7.64 13.64
N THR A 28 -2.68 8.54 13.52
CA THR A 28 -2.77 9.45 12.38
C THR A 28 -1.54 10.34 12.25
N GLY A 29 -0.92 10.75 13.36
CA GLY A 29 0.32 11.54 13.32
C GLY A 29 1.48 10.78 12.69
N ALA A 30 1.65 9.51 13.07
CA ALA A 30 2.70 8.67 12.52
C ALA A 30 2.45 8.38 11.03
N LEU A 31 1.19 8.16 10.65
CA LEU A 31 0.82 7.98 9.25
C LEU A 31 1.10 9.23 8.41
N ALA A 32 0.78 10.40 8.94
CA ALA A 32 1.02 11.67 8.27
C ALA A 32 2.51 11.87 8.00
N GLU A 33 3.35 11.61 8.98
CA GLU A 33 4.79 11.72 8.84
C GLU A 33 5.30 10.73 7.79
N SER A 34 4.87 9.48 7.87
CA SER A 34 5.30 8.42 6.94
C SER A 34 4.88 8.72 5.50
N LEU A 35 3.69 9.28 5.31
CA LEU A 35 3.15 9.56 3.97
C LEU A 35 3.55 10.92 3.43
N GLY A 36 4.15 11.78 4.26
CA GLY A 36 4.48 13.15 3.86
C GLY A 36 3.24 14.01 3.64
N LEU A 37 2.18 13.76 4.37
CA LEU A 37 0.89 14.44 4.25
C LEU A 37 0.55 15.18 5.54
N SER A 38 -0.36 16.16 5.46
CA SER A 38 -0.87 16.82 6.64
C SER A 38 -1.76 15.88 7.46
N PRO A 39 -1.86 16.06 8.78
CA PRO A 39 -2.76 15.26 9.61
C PRO A 39 -4.22 15.32 9.13
N GLY A 40 -4.68 16.48 8.65
CA GLY A 40 -6.04 16.62 8.13
C GLY A 40 -6.29 15.78 6.89
N THR A 41 -5.31 15.72 5.99
CA THR A 41 -5.39 14.88 4.79
C THR A 41 -5.44 13.40 5.17
N VAL A 42 -4.63 12.97 6.12
CA VAL A 42 -4.63 11.58 6.60
C VAL A 42 -5.96 11.24 7.24
N THR A 43 -6.52 12.13 8.05
CA THR A 43 -7.84 11.93 8.67
C THR A 43 -8.91 11.73 7.59
N THR A 44 -8.87 12.51 6.51
CA THR A 44 -9.79 12.36 5.39
C THR A 44 -9.63 11.01 4.71
N LEU A 45 -8.38 10.59 4.47
CA LEU A 45 -8.10 9.27 3.86
C LEU A 45 -8.61 8.13 4.75
N VAL A 46 -8.36 8.22 6.05
CA VAL A 46 -8.80 7.19 7.00
C VAL A 46 -10.32 7.11 7.04
N LYS A 47 -11.01 8.23 7.02
CA LYS A 47 -12.48 8.24 6.97
C LYS A 47 -13.01 7.59 5.71
N ARG A 48 -12.39 7.84 4.56
CA ARG A 48 -12.77 7.20 3.30
C ARG A 48 -12.58 5.70 3.36
N LEU A 49 -11.47 5.25 3.92
CA LEU A 49 -11.20 3.82 4.09
C LEU A 49 -12.20 3.19 5.06
N ALA A 50 -12.57 3.89 6.12
CA ALA A 50 -13.57 3.43 7.07
C ALA A 50 -14.95 3.31 6.40
N ASP A 51 -15.31 4.28 5.58
CA ASP A 51 -16.58 4.26 4.84
C ASP A 51 -16.66 3.08 3.87
N ARG A 52 -15.53 2.61 3.38
CA ARG A 52 -15.44 1.41 2.53
C ARG A 52 -15.36 0.12 3.32
N GLY A 53 -15.37 0.19 4.64
CA GLY A 53 -15.28 -1.00 5.49
C GLY A 53 -13.90 -1.63 5.56
N LEU A 54 -12.85 -0.85 5.30
CA LEU A 54 -11.48 -1.36 5.28
C LEU A 54 -10.73 -1.13 6.58
N VAL A 55 -11.08 -0.12 7.33
CA VAL A 55 -10.43 0.19 8.62
C VAL A 55 -11.48 0.54 9.65
N ASP A 56 -11.10 0.37 10.91
CA ASP A 56 -11.79 0.91 12.07
C ASP A 56 -10.97 2.09 12.60
N HIS A 57 -11.59 3.24 12.71
CA HIS A 57 -10.94 4.44 13.23
C HIS A 57 -11.61 4.84 14.52
N ARG A 58 -10.86 4.79 15.61
CA ARG A 58 -11.33 5.22 16.93
C ARG A 58 -10.64 6.54 17.29
N PRO A 59 -11.41 7.60 17.60
CA PRO A 59 -10.81 8.88 18.01
C PRO A 59 -9.83 8.66 19.16
N TYR A 60 -8.65 9.27 19.04
CA TYR A 60 -7.55 9.24 20.03
C TYR A 60 -6.91 7.85 20.25
N GLN A 61 -7.40 6.79 19.61
CA GLN A 61 -6.86 5.43 19.79
C GLN A 61 -6.10 4.94 18.58
N GLY A 62 -6.42 5.45 17.40
CA GLY A 62 -5.72 5.07 16.19
C GLY A 62 -6.58 4.27 15.21
N VAL A 63 -5.90 3.65 14.25
CA VAL A 63 -6.51 2.96 13.13
C VAL A 63 -6.09 1.50 13.14
N SER A 64 -7.05 0.59 12.94
CA SER A 64 -6.79 -0.83 12.76
C SER A 64 -7.53 -1.32 11.52
N PHE A 65 -7.12 -2.48 10.98
CA PHE A 65 -7.78 -3.07 9.82
C PHE A 65 -9.02 -3.86 10.21
N THR A 66 -10.01 -3.83 9.31
CA THR A 66 -10.98 -4.91 9.21
C THR A 66 -10.33 -6.06 8.44
N GLU A 67 -10.99 -7.22 8.37
CA GLU A 67 -10.53 -8.35 7.57
C GLU A 67 -10.35 -7.95 6.10
N ASN A 68 -11.32 -7.24 5.53
CA ASN A 68 -11.25 -6.78 4.15
C ASN A 68 -10.12 -5.76 3.94
N GLY A 69 -9.90 -4.88 4.92
CA GLY A 69 -8.81 -3.90 4.86
C GLY A 69 -7.44 -4.56 4.87
N ARG A 70 -7.27 -5.58 5.70
CA ARG A 70 -6.02 -6.32 5.75
C ARG A 70 -5.72 -6.99 4.40
N ARG A 71 -6.73 -7.62 3.78
CA ARG A 71 -6.57 -8.24 2.46
C ARG A 71 -6.21 -7.20 1.40
N ALA A 72 -6.85 -6.05 1.41
CA ALA A 72 -6.54 -4.97 0.47
C ALA A 72 -5.12 -4.46 0.67
N ALA A 73 -4.68 -4.29 1.91
CA ALA A 73 -3.31 -3.86 2.22
C ALA A 73 -2.28 -4.87 1.71
N ILE A 74 -2.52 -6.15 1.95
CA ILE A 74 -1.63 -7.22 1.48
C ILE A 74 -1.56 -7.21 -0.05
N ALA A 75 -2.69 -7.01 -0.73
CA ALA A 75 -2.72 -6.91 -2.20
C ALA A 75 -1.91 -5.70 -2.70
N ALA A 76 -2.00 -4.56 -2.03
CA ALA A 76 -1.22 -3.37 -2.40
C ALA A 76 0.27 -3.59 -2.18
N ILE A 77 0.66 -4.25 -1.09
CA ILE A 77 2.06 -4.56 -0.79
C ILE A 77 2.59 -5.58 -1.80
N ARG A 78 1.81 -6.61 -2.13
CA ARG A 78 2.18 -7.61 -3.14
C ARG A 78 2.45 -6.94 -4.49
N ARG A 79 1.58 -6.04 -4.91
CA ARG A 79 1.73 -5.28 -6.16
C ARG A 79 3.05 -4.48 -6.14
N HIS A 80 3.31 -3.77 -5.07
CA HIS A 80 4.55 -3.02 -4.91
C HIS A 80 5.78 -3.91 -5.04
N ARG A 81 5.79 -5.04 -4.34
CA ARG A 81 6.93 -5.97 -4.37
C ARG A 81 7.17 -6.58 -5.75
N ILE A 82 6.11 -6.89 -6.47
CA ILE A 82 6.24 -7.43 -7.83
C ILE A 82 6.86 -6.38 -8.76
N VAL A 83 6.37 -5.15 -8.71
CA VAL A 83 6.88 -4.07 -9.56
C VAL A 83 8.32 -3.72 -9.18
N GLU A 84 8.62 -3.66 -7.88
CA GLU A 84 9.98 -3.41 -7.39
C GLU A 84 10.96 -4.48 -7.88
N ARG A 85 10.58 -5.76 -7.78
CA ARG A 85 11.40 -6.86 -8.27
C ARG A 85 11.61 -6.80 -9.77
N PHE A 86 10.58 -6.44 -10.52
CA PHE A 86 10.72 -6.25 -11.97
C PHE A 86 11.78 -5.20 -12.29
N LEU A 87 11.73 -4.07 -11.59
CA LEU A 87 12.69 -2.98 -11.80
C LEU A 87 14.11 -3.40 -11.40
N ALA A 88 14.26 -4.07 -10.27
CA ALA A 88 15.57 -4.48 -9.78
C ALA A 88 16.14 -5.67 -10.56
N ASP A 89 15.36 -6.74 -10.70
CA ASP A 89 15.86 -8.01 -11.24
C ASP A 89 15.95 -8.00 -12.77
N MET A 90 15.02 -7.36 -13.45
CA MET A 90 14.96 -7.40 -14.92
C MET A 90 15.54 -6.14 -15.56
N LEU A 91 15.43 -4.98 -14.92
CA LEU A 91 15.93 -3.73 -15.48
C LEU A 91 17.21 -3.22 -14.81
N GLY A 92 17.67 -3.88 -13.74
CA GLY A 92 18.97 -3.58 -13.13
C GLY A 92 19.01 -2.36 -12.22
N TYR A 93 17.88 -1.84 -11.78
CA TYR A 93 17.88 -0.73 -10.82
C TYR A 93 18.35 -1.18 -9.43
N ALA A 94 19.02 -0.31 -8.70
CA ALA A 94 19.32 -0.55 -7.30
C ALA A 94 18.02 -0.57 -6.50
N TRP A 95 18.00 -1.29 -5.36
CA TRP A 95 16.77 -1.47 -4.58
C TRP A 95 16.11 -0.17 -4.16
N ASN A 96 16.91 0.82 -3.72
CA ASN A 96 16.37 2.12 -3.32
C ASN A 96 15.72 2.87 -4.49
N GLN A 97 16.29 2.74 -5.69
CA GLN A 97 15.72 3.33 -6.90
C GLN A 97 14.45 2.57 -7.33
N ALA A 98 14.48 1.25 -7.26
CA ALA A 98 13.36 0.41 -7.63
C ALA A 98 12.14 0.68 -6.73
N ASP A 99 12.37 0.85 -5.43
CA ASP A 99 11.30 1.17 -4.47
C ASP A 99 10.60 2.49 -4.84
N ALA A 100 11.36 3.54 -5.03
CA ALA A 100 10.80 4.86 -5.36
C ALA A 100 10.09 4.87 -6.72
N LEU A 101 10.68 4.22 -7.72
CA LEU A 101 10.08 4.14 -9.05
C LEU A 101 8.80 3.31 -9.04
N ALA A 102 8.77 2.21 -8.29
CA ALA A 102 7.57 1.38 -8.19
C ALA A 102 6.38 2.21 -7.68
N VAL A 103 6.57 2.97 -6.61
CA VAL A 103 5.51 3.83 -6.07
C VAL A 103 4.97 4.79 -7.12
N SER A 104 5.83 5.28 -8.02
CA SER A 104 5.41 6.29 -8.99
C SER A 104 4.44 5.76 -10.05
N PHE A 105 4.42 4.46 -10.34
CA PHE A 105 3.55 3.94 -11.41
C PHE A 105 2.84 2.62 -11.12
N GLU A 106 3.11 1.97 -10.01
CA GLU A 106 2.53 0.65 -9.71
C GLU A 106 1.01 0.65 -9.69
N HIS A 107 0.41 1.77 -9.29
CA HIS A 107 -1.04 1.87 -9.17
C HIS A 107 -1.75 2.01 -10.52
N ASP A 108 -1.03 2.39 -11.56
CA ASP A 108 -1.57 2.56 -12.90
C ASP A 108 -1.55 1.27 -13.72
N LEU A 109 -0.87 0.24 -13.24
CA LEU A 109 -0.79 -1.03 -13.95
C LEU A 109 -2.08 -1.82 -13.78
N PRO A 110 -2.65 -2.35 -14.88
CA PRO A 110 -3.75 -3.31 -14.77
C PRO A 110 -3.34 -4.54 -13.96
N ALA A 111 -4.29 -5.10 -13.22
CA ALA A 111 -4.03 -6.31 -12.43
C ALA A 111 -3.48 -7.46 -13.28
N GLU A 112 -3.98 -7.62 -14.50
CA GLU A 112 -3.50 -8.63 -15.44
C GLU A 112 -2.00 -8.47 -15.72
N VAL A 113 -1.54 -7.22 -15.90
CA VAL A 113 -0.12 -6.95 -16.15
C VAL A 113 0.72 -7.34 -14.93
N VAL A 114 0.25 -7.00 -13.74
CA VAL A 114 0.95 -7.36 -12.50
C VAL A 114 1.06 -8.88 -12.36
N ASP A 115 -0.01 -9.60 -12.66
CA ASP A 115 0.00 -11.07 -12.61
C ASP A 115 0.99 -11.67 -13.60
N ARG A 116 1.07 -11.11 -14.80
CA ARG A 116 2.05 -11.56 -15.80
C ARG A 116 3.48 -11.22 -15.41
N LEU A 117 3.70 -10.07 -14.79
CA LEU A 117 5.02 -9.73 -14.24
C LEU A 117 5.45 -10.75 -13.18
N PHE A 118 4.55 -11.13 -12.29
CA PHE A 118 4.83 -12.13 -11.28
C PHE A 118 5.28 -13.46 -11.91
N VAL A 119 4.55 -13.93 -12.92
CA VAL A 119 4.90 -15.16 -13.63
C VAL A 119 6.26 -15.03 -14.32
N ALA A 120 6.53 -13.90 -14.95
CA ALA A 120 7.81 -13.67 -15.65
C ALA A 120 9.00 -13.68 -14.69
N LEU A 121 8.82 -13.11 -13.48
CA LEU A 121 9.87 -13.07 -12.45
C LEU A 121 10.16 -14.45 -11.86
N ASP A 122 9.17 -15.33 -11.83
CA ASP A 122 9.30 -16.65 -11.23
C ASP A 122 9.83 -17.70 -12.20
N ARG A 123 9.97 -17.36 -13.48
CA ARG A 123 10.49 -18.31 -14.48
C ARG A 123 12.00 -18.43 -14.38
N PRO A 124 12.53 -19.66 -14.52
CA PRO A 124 13.98 -19.86 -14.64
C PRO A 124 14.50 -19.12 -15.86
N LYS A 125 15.64 -18.47 -15.69
CA LYS A 125 16.31 -17.81 -16.83
C LYS A 125 17.04 -18.82 -17.68
#